data_9c3ecd813a05cb800bd6e1906e057cf7
#
_entry.id   9c3ecd813a05cb800bd6e1906e057cf7
#
_cell.length_a   1.000
_cell.length_b   1.000
_cell.length_c   1.000
_cell.angle_alpha   90.00
_cell.angle_beta   90.00
_cell.angle_gamma   90.00
#
_symmetry.space_group_name_H-M   'P 1'
#
loop_
_entity.id
_entity.type
_entity.pdbx_description
1 polymer ?
#
loop_
_entity_poly.entity_id
_entity_poly.type
_entity_poly.pdbx_seq_one_letter_code
_entity_poly.pdbx_strand_id
1 'polypeptide(L)'
;MKKLVSLLAFVIIIAQVNAQLPRVIILATGGTIAGAGASADRAGYTAGKIPIEDLIGAIPTVKKIATITGEQISSVGSQDMTIDIWKKLAVRINEIIAKKEAEGIVITHGTDTQEETSYFLDLVIPSAMPVVLTGSMRASTAISADGPKNLYDAITVAIDPKSKAAGC
;
A
#
# COMPACT_ATOMS: atom_id res chain seq x y z
N MET A 1 24.63 -42.65 23.16
CA MET A 1 23.25 -42.58 22.62
C MET A 1 22.39 -41.46 23.26
N LYS A 2 22.30 -41.31 24.59
CA LYS A 2 21.47 -40.26 25.23
C LYS A 2 21.86 -38.82 24.85
N LYS A 3 23.16 -38.50 24.69
CA LYS A 3 23.63 -37.15 24.30
C LYS A 3 23.27 -36.79 22.82
N LEU A 4 23.22 -37.79 21.92
CA LEU A 4 22.85 -37.57 20.51
C LEU A 4 21.37 -37.30 20.35
N VAL A 5 20.52 -37.96 21.16
CA VAL A 5 19.05 -37.74 21.17
C VAL A 5 18.72 -36.35 21.70
N SER A 6 19.44 -35.85 22.73
CA SER A 6 19.26 -34.49 23.26
C SER A 6 19.66 -33.41 22.25
N LEU A 7 20.68 -33.62 21.45
CA LEU A 7 21.10 -32.67 20.40
C LEU A 7 20.10 -32.61 19.27
N LEU A 8 19.52 -33.76 18.87
CA LEU A 8 18.48 -33.82 17.83
C LEU A 8 17.16 -33.13 18.28
N ALA A 9 16.79 -33.29 19.55
CA ALA A 9 15.62 -32.62 20.12
C ALA A 9 15.79 -31.09 20.18
N PHE A 10 17.00 -30.59 20.44
CA PHE A 10 17.30 -29.17 20.46
C PHE A 10 17.24 -28.52 19.05
N VAL A 11 17.64 -29.25 18.00
CA VAL A 11 17.57 -28.79 16.61
C VAL A 11 16.12 -28.69 16.09
N ILE A 12 15.23 -29.56 16.55
CA ILE A 12 13.81 -29.56 16.12
C ILE A 12 13.03 -28.38 16.76
N ILE A 13 13.42 -27.88 17.92
CA ILE A 13 12.75 -26.75 18.59
C ILE A 13 13.01 -25.41 17.87
N ILE A 14 14.11 -25.28 17.12
CA ILE A 14 14.46 -24.03 16.38
C ILE A 14 13.63 -23.84 15.08
N ALA A 15 12.94 -24.87 14.60
CA ALA A 15 12.27 -24.85 13.28
C ALA A 15 10.83 -24.28 13.27
N GLN A 16 10.33 -23.77 14.39
CA GLN A 16 9.00 -23.11 14.46
C GLN A 16 9.14 -21.58 14.44
N VAL A 17 9.89 -21.05 13.48
CA VAL A 17 9.74 -19.62 13.16
C VAL A 17 8.43 -19.49 12.38
N ASN A 18 7.35 -19.20 13.08
CA ASN A 18 6.14 -18.69 12.42
C ASN A 18 6.53 -17.38 11.71
N ALA A 19 6.81 -17.47 10.41
CA ALA A 19 7.04 -16.29 9.60
C ALA A 19 5.74 -15.48 9.60
N GLN A 20 5.69 -14.46 10.45
CA GLN A 20 4.58 -13.53 10.48
C GLN A 20 4.53 -12.82 9.12
N LEU A 21 3.33 -12.73 8.53
CA LEU A 21 3.15 -11.99 7.28
C LEU A 21 3.62 -10.53 7.45
N PRO A 22 4.30 -9.97 6.46
CA PRO A 22 4.71 -8.57 6.49
C PRO A 22 3.49 -7.65 6.64
N ARG A 23 3.64 -6.57 7.39
CA ARG A 23 2.61 -5.56 7.58
C ARG A 23 2.77 -4.49 6.53
N VAL A 24 1.67 -4.12 5.87
CA VAL A 24 1.61 -3.03 4.91
C VAL A 24 0.51 -2.05 5.33
N ILE A 25 0.85 -0.77 5.35
CA ILE A 25 -0.13 0.30 5.55
C ILE A 25 -0.41 0.96 4.20
N ILE A 26 -1.70 1.06 3.86
CA ILE A 26 -2.14 1.75 2.64
C ILE A 26 -2.66 3.13 3.03
N LEU A 27 -2.02 4.18 2.53
CA LEU A 27 -2.42 5.57 2.70
C LEU A 27 -3.22 6.03 1.48
N ALA A 28 -4.52 6.21 1.62
CA ALA A 28 -5.39 6.57 0.52
C ALA A 28 -5.55 8.09 0.38
N THR A 29 -5.30 8.63 -0.82
CA THR A 29 -5.50 10.06 -1.11
C THR A 29 -6.72 10.32 -1.99
N GLY A 30 -7.30 9.28 -2.61
CA GLY A 30 -8.40 9.39 -3.54
C GLY A 30 -8.04 8.92 -4.95
N GLY A 31 -8.22 9.79 -5.94
CA GLY A 31 -7.94 9.48 -7.34
C GLY A 31 -8.96 8.56 -8.02
N THR A 32 -8.68 8.20 -9.26
CA THR A 32 -9.51 7.31 -10.08
C THR A 32 -9.62 5.91 -9.50
N ILE A 33 -8.59 5.41 -8.85
CA ILE A 33 -8.57 4.09 -8.20
C ILE A 33 -9.65 3.97 -7.12
N ALA A 34 -10.00 5.07 -6.46
CA ALA A 34 -11.11 5.21 -5.52
C ALA A 34 -12.32 5.90 -6.17
N GLY A 35 -12.39 5.93 -7.49
CA GLY A 35 -13.45 6.58 -8.23
C GLY A 35 -14.69 5.69 -8.37
N ALA A 36 -15.88 6.29 -8.27
CA ALA A 36 -17.14 5.62 -8.52
C ALA A 36 -17.98 6.38 -9.55
N GLY A 37 -18.46 5.66 -10.57
CA GLY A 37 -19.44 6.14 -11.55
C GLY A 37 -20.85 5.64 -11.26
N ALA A 38 -21.83 6.25 -11.90
CA ALA A 38 -23.25 5.89 -11.76
C ALA A 38 -23.57 4.52 -12.38
N SER A 39 -22.79 4.08 -13.35
CA SER A 39 -22.91 2.76 -13.99
C SER A 39 -21.54 2.30 -14.53
N ALA A 40 -21.41 0.98 -14.69
CA ALA A 40 -20.16 0.34 -15.08
C ALA A 40 -19.77 0.59 -16.56
N ASP A 41 -20.74 0.95 -17.40
CA ASP A 41 -20.61 1.17 -18.85
C ASP A 41 -20.47 2.64 -19.27
N ARG A 42 -20.54 3.58 -18.31
CA ARG A 42 -20.42 5.03 -18.57
C ARG A 42 -19.10 5.59 -18.08
N ALA A 43 -18.54 6.51 -18.86
CA ALA A 43 -17.23 7.12 -18.59
C ALA A 43 -17.22 8.11 -17.41
N GLY A 44 -18.37 8.66 -16.99
CA GLY A 44 -18.44 9.64 -15.90
C GLY A 44 -18.28 8.99 -14.53
N TYR A 45 -17.35 9.51 -13.73
CA TYR A 45 -17.14 9.08 -12.33
C TYR A 45 -16.72 10.26 -11.45
N THR A 46 -16.84 10.08 -10.15
CA THR A 46 -16.29 11.01 -9.14
C THR A 46 -15.08 10.35 -8.46
N ALA A 47 -13.93 11.01 -8.49
CA ALA A 47 -12.71 10.54 -7.83
C ALA A 47 -12.88 10.49 -6.29
N GLY A 48 -12.16 9.58 -5.62
CA GLY A 48 -12.11 9.51 -4.16
C GLY A 48 -13.41 9.13 -3.45
N LYS A 49 -14.39 8.55 -4.15
CA LYS A 49 -15.70 8.16 -3.58
C LYS A 49 -15.66 6.87 -2.78
N ILE A 50 -14.76 5.96 -3.11
CA ILE A 50 -14.69 4.63 -2.50
C ILE A 50 -13.70 4.68 -1.34
N PRO A 51 -14.13 4.30 -0.11
CA PRO A 51 -13.25 4.19 1.04
C PRO A 51 -12.15 3.15 0.82
N ILE A 52 -11.02 3.31 1.52
CA ILE A 52 -9.89 2.39 1.40
C ILE A 52 -10.25 0.96 1.80
N GLU A 53 -11.13 0.78 2.76
CA GLU A 53 -11.58 -0.53 3.23
C GLU A 53 -12.25 -1.34 2.10
N ASP A 54 -13.04 -0.67 1.26
CA ASP A 54 -13.71 -1.30 0.11
C ASP A 54 -12.71 -1.67 -0.99
N LEU A 55 -11.67 -0.83 -1.21
CA LEU A 55 -10.59 -1.15 -2.15
C LEU A 55 -9.81 -2.39 -1.69
N ILE A 56 -9.49 -2.49 -0.40
CA ILE A 56 -8.84 -3.67 0.19
C ILE A 56 -9.77 -4.88 0.10
N GLY A 57 -11.07 -4.69 0.34
CA GLY A 57 -12.09 -5.74 0.24
C GLY A 57 -12.21 -6.35 -1.15
N ALA A 58 -11.92 -5.57 -2.21
CA ALA A 58 -11.94 -6.03 -3.60
C ALA A 58 -10.80 -7.00 -3.95
N ILE A 59 -9.76 -7.11 -3.11
CA ILE A 59 -8.60 -7.98 -3.34
C ILE A 59 -8.33 -8.95 -2.17
N PRO A 60 -9.26 -9.85 -1.81
CA PRO A 60 -9.15 -10.69 -0.62
C PRO A 60 -7.90 -11.59 -0.61
N THR A 61 -7.34 -11.86 -1.79
CA THR A 61 -6.12 -12.67 -1.95
C THR A 61 -4.88 -12.04 -1.33
N VAL A 62 -4.86 -10.72 -1.14
CA VAL A 62 -3.73 -9.98 -0.52
C VAL A 62 -3.48 -10.42 0.92
N LYS A 63 -4.52 -10.86 1.64
CA LYS A 63 -4.43 -11.38 3.02
C LYS A 63 -3.57 -12.65 3.14
N LYS A 64 -3.24 -13.29 2.03
CA LYS A 64 -2.34 -14.46 2.01
C LYS A 64 -0.86 -14.07 1.97
N ILE A 65 -0.56 -12.82 1.59
CA ILE A 65 0.82 -12.34 1.39
C ILE A 65 1.23 -11.24 2.37
N ALA A 66 0.27 -10.50 2.93
CA ALA A 66 0.53 -9.42 3.88
C ALA A 66 -0.64 -9.19 4.86
N THR A 67 -0.32 -8.61 6.02
CA THR A 67 -1.31 -8.03 6.94
C THR A 67 -1.51 -6.56 6.53
N ILE A 68 -2.74 -6.21 6.12
CA ILE A 68 -3.04 -4.90 5.54
C ILE A 68 -3.84 -4.04 6.50
N THR A 69 -3.46 -2.78 6.62
CA THR A 69 -4.23 -1.72 7.28
C THR A 69 -4.42 -0.56 6.30
N GLY A 70 -5.64 -0.03 6.19
CA GLY A 70 -5.96 1.14 5.37
C GLY A 70 -6.12 2.39 6.22
N GLU A 71 -5.64 3.54 5.74
CA GLU A 71 -5.83 4.85 6.34
C GLU A 71 -6.23 5.87 5.27
N GLN A 72 -7.31 6.60 5.49
CA GLN A 72 -7.75 7.66 4.58
C GLN A 72 -7.07 8.98 4.92
N ILE A 73 -6.16 9.45 4.07
CA ILE A 73 -5.46 10.74 4.23
C ILE A 73 -6.27 11.88 3.62
N SER A 74 -6.83 11.65 2.43
CA SER A 74 -7.74 12.57 1.73
C SER A 74 -8.63 11.78 0.76
N SER A 75 -9.60 12.47 0.13
CA SER A 75 -10.53 11.86 -0.85
C SER A 75 -10.72 12.81 -2.03
N VAL A 76 -9.61 13.15 -2.72
CA VAL A 76 -9.61 14.15 -3.79
C VAL A 76 -9.24 13.54 -5.13
N GLY A 77 -9.57 14.22 -6.22
CA GLY A 77 -8.87 14.01 -7.50
C GLY A 77 -7.45 14.55 -7.40
N SER A 78 -6.50 13.96 -8.12
CA SER A 78 -5.10 14.38 -7.99
C SER A 78 -4.84 15.81 -8.48
N GLN A 79 -5.67 16.33 -9.38
CA GLN A 79 -5.63 17.76 -9.77
C GLN A 79 -5.92 18.71 -8.59
N ASP A 80 -6.57 18.22 -7.52
CA ASP A 80 -6.90 18.98 -6.30
C ASP A 80 -5.91 18.69 -5.15
N MET A 81 -4.77 18.05 -5.45
CA MET A 81 -3.71 17.80 -4.48
C MET A 81 -3.13 19.11 -3.96
N THR A 82 -2.94 19.20 -2.64
CA THR A 82 -2.42 20.40 -1.99
C THR A 82 -1.17 20.12 -1.18
N ILE A 83 -0.40 21.17 -0.87
CA ILE A 83 0.76 21.09 0.00
C ILE A 83 0.39 20.51 1.39
N ASP A 84 -0.80 20.82 1.89
CA ASP A 84 -1.23 20.29 3.20
C ASP A 84 -1.51 18.78 3.16
N ILE A 85 -2.00 18.25 2.04
CA ILE A 85 -2.15 16.80 1.85
C ILE A 85 -0.76 16.14 1.77
N TRP A 86 0.19 16.74 1.04
CA TRP A 86 1.57 16.25 0.99
C TRP A 86 2.23 16.24 2.37
N LYS A 87 2.05 17.32 3.15
CA LYS A 87 2.55 17.36 4.54
C LYS A 87 1.94 16.26 5.41
N LYS A 88 0.62 16.03 5.32
CA LYS A 88 -0.05 14.95 6.04
C LYS A 88 0.56 13.58 5.68
N LEU A 89 0.76 13.32 4.38
CA LEU A 89 1.42 12.10 3.92
C LEU A 89 2.82 11.97 4.53
N ALA A 90 3.67 12.99 4.37
CA ALA A 90 5.05 12.96 4.86
C ALA A 90 5.12 12.76 6.39
N VAL A 91 4.28 13.45 7.15
CA VAL A 91 4.21 13.30 8.61
C VAL A 91 3.80 11.86 8.97
N ARG A 92 2.72 11.34 8.35
CA ARG A 92 2.23 9.99 8.67
C ARG A 92 3.24 8.90 8.28
N ILE A 93 3.89 9.04 7.14
CA ILE A 93 4.94 8.10 6.70
C ILE A 93 6.09 8.08 7.72
N ASN A 94 6.58 9.26 8.14
CA ASN A 94 7.65 9.35 9.15
C ASN A 94 7.23 8.75 10.50
N GLU A 95 5.98 8.89 10.92
CA GLU A 95 5.44 8.23 12.13
C GLU A 95 5.46 6.71 12.01
N ILE A 96 4.99 6.17 10.86
CA ILE A 96 4.99 4.73 10.59
C ILE A 96 6.42 4.18 10.67
N ILE A 97 7.38 4.88 10.08
CA ILE A 97 8.81 4.52 10.08
C ILE A 97 9.36 4.54 11.51
N ALA A 98 9.15 5.64 12.24
CA ALA A 98 9.69 5.83 13.59
C ALA A 98 9.15 4.79 14.59
N LYS A 99 7.86 4.44 14.47
CA LYS A 99 7.19 3.48 15.34
C LYS A 99 7.30 2.03 14.85
N LYS A 100 7.89 1.80 13.65
CA LYS A 100 7.98 0.47 13.01
C LYS A 100 6.61 -0.21 12.87
N GLU A 101 5.61 0.54 12.43
CA GLU A 101 4.23 0.05 12.34
C GLU A 101 4.04 -0.91 11.17
N ALA A 102 4.87 -0.80 10.10
CA ALA A 102 4.81 -1.63 8.89
C ALA A 102 6.20 -1.93 8.33
N GLU A 103 6.27 -2.88 7.42
CA GLU A 103 7.45 -3.23 6.63
C GLU A 103 7.45 -2.57 5.24
N GLY A 104 6.27 -2.08 4.79
CA GLY A 104 6.11 -1.31 3.55
C GLY A 104 4.88 -0.42 3.59
N ILE A 105 4.88 0.61 2.76
CA ILE A 105 3.78 1.57 2.63
C ILE A 105 3.33 1.57 1.17
N VAL A 106 2.02 1.59 0.94
CA VAL A 106 1.41 1.82 -0.37
C VAL A 106 0.59 3.10 -0.31
N ILE A 107 0.67 3.93 -1.33
CA ILE A 107 -0.14 5.14 -1.46
C ILE A 107 -1.04 4.99 -2.68
N THR A 108 -2.36 5.01 -2.50
CA THR A 108 -3.29 5.11 -3.63
C THR A 108 -3.48 6.57 -4.02
N HIS A 109 -3.30 6.86 -5.30
CA HIS A 109 -3.23 8.23 -5.81
C HIS A 109 -3.95 8.35 -7.17
N GLY A 110 -4.30 9.56 -7.54
CA GLY A 110 -4.74 9.86 -8.92
C GLY A 110 -3.54 10.11 -9.83
N THR A 111 -3.72 9.85 -11.13
CA THR A 111 -2.62 9.81 -12.10
C THR A 111 -2.15 11.18 -12.58
N ASP A 112 -2.91 12.26 -12.36
CA ASP A 112 -2.57 13.58 -12.91
C ASP A 112 -1.35 14.24 -12.23
N THR A 113 -1.11 13.93 -10.94
CA THR A 113 0.00 14.51 -10.14
C THR A 113 0.71 13.47 -9.29
N GLN A 114 0.70 12.20 -9.73
CA GLN A 114 1.34 11.11 -9.01
C GLN A 114 2.86 11.28 -8.96
N GLU A 115 3.46 11.70 -10.07
CA GLU A 115 4.90 11.91 -10.17
C GLU A 115 5.39 13.04 -9.27
N GLU A 116 4.65 14.15 -9.14
CA GLU A 116 5.01 15.24 -8.25
C GLU A 116 4.94 14.82 -6.78
N THR A 117 3.90 14.04 -6.42
CA THR A 117 3.78 13.49 -5.07
C THR A 117 4.90 12.50 -4.77
N SER A 118 5.24 11.63 -5.72
CA SER A 118 6.34 10.67 -5.60
C SER A 118 7.67 11.40 -5.41
N TYR A 119 7.96 12.37 -6.27
CA TYR A 119 9.19 13.15 -6.21
C TYR A 119 9.31 13.92 -4.89
N PHE A 120 8.23 14.55 -4.43
CA PHE A 120 8.20 15.23 -3.13
C PHE A 120 8.53 14.27 -1.98
N LEU A 121 7.90 13.11 -1.96
CA LEU A 121 8.11 12.12 -0.89
C LEU A 121 9.53 11.55 -0.92
N ASP A 122 10.09 11.29 -2.10
CA ASP A 122 11.47 10.82 -2.24
C ASP A 122 12.50 11.81 -1.66
N LEU A 123 12.23 13.11 -1.78
CA LEU A 123 13.09 14.16 -1.22
C LEU A 123 12.99 14.29 0.32
N VAL A 124 11.85 13.96 0.91
CA VAL A 124 11.57 14.26 2.35
C VAL A 124 11.46 13.02 3.24
N ILE A 125 11.50 11.81 2.68
CA ILE A 125 11.42 10.55 3.44
C ILE A 125 12.80 9.87 3.45
N PRO A 126 13.65 10.11 4.46
CA PRO A 126 14.99 9.53 4.54
C PRO A 126 14.93 8.09 5.10
N SER A 127 14.36 7.16 4.36
CA SER A 127 14.18 5.78 4.83
C SER A 127 14.44 4.76 3.73
N ALA A 128 14.92 3.57 4.15
CA ALA A 128 14.99 2.39 3.30
C ALA A 128 13.67 1.59 3.27
N MET A 129 12.61 2.05 3.95
CA MET A 129 11.30 1.40 3.88
C MET A 129 10.69 1.66 2.51
N PRO A 130 10.20 0.61 1.81
CA PRO A 130 9.50 0.80 0.54
C PRO A 130 8.25 1.68 0.70
N VAL A 131 8.15 2.73 -0.12
CA VAL A 131 6.97 3.59 -0.26
C VAL A 131 6.56 3.53 -1.73
N VAL A 132 5.44 2.87 -2.01
CA VAL A 132 5.02 2.55 -3.39
C VAL A 132 3.75 3.32 -3.71
N LEU A 133 3.78 4.15 -4.76
CA LEU A 133 2.60 4.83 -5.25
C LEU A 133 1.91 4.01 -6.35
N THR A 134 0.58 4.01 -6.33
CA THR A 134 -0.22 3.36 -7.36
C THR A 134 -1.51 4.13 -7.63
N GLY A 135 -2.00 4.02 -8.84
CA GLY A 135 -3.26 4.60 -9.28
C GLY A 135 -4.00 3.65 -10.20
N SER A 136 -5.01 4.15 -10.89
CA SER A 136 -5.69 3.43 -11.96
C SER A 136 -6.14 4.38 -13.07
N MET A 137 -6.30 3.85 -14.26
CA MET A 137 -6.84 4.58 -15.40
C MET A 137 -8.37 4.47 -15.50
N ARG A 138 -8.96 3.48 -14.81
CA ARG A 138 -10.40 3.24 -14.80
C ARG A 138 -10.95 3.27 -13.37
N ALA A 139 -12.14 3.86 -13.22
CA ALA A 139 -12.83 3.89 -11.94
C ALA A 139 -13.13 2.47 -11.42
N SER A 140 -13.17 2.30 -10.12
CA SER A 140 -13.41 0.98 -9.48
C SER A 140 -14.73 0.34 -9.89
N THR A 141 -15.73 1.14 -10.28
CA THR A 141 -17.04 0.65 -10.76
C THR A 141 -17.05 0.25 -12.25
N ALA A 142 -15.98 0.52 -13.01
CA ALA A 142 -15.91 0.15 -14.41
C ALA A 142 -15.78 -1.37 -14.60
N ILE A 143 -16.37 -1.93 -15.68
CA ILE A 143 -16.29 -3.37 -16.00
C ILE A 143 -14.83 -3.84 -16.11
N SER A 144 -13.95 -2.99 -16.66
CA SER A 144 -12.52 -3.29 -16.85
C SER A 144 -11.63 -2.52 -15.88
N ALA A 145 -12.07 -2.36 -14.60
CA ALA A 145 -11.30 -1.67 -13.57
C ALA A 145 -9.92 -2.30 -13.38
N ASP A 146 -8.86 -1.49 -13.49
CA ASP A 146 -7.47 -1.91 -13.32
C ASP A 146 -6.96 -1.72 -11.88
N GLY A 147 -7.67 -0.92 -11.07
CA GLY A 147 -7.31 -0.59 -9.69
C GLY A 147 -7.02 -1.79 -8.78
N PRO A 148 -7.87 -2.85 -8.75
CA PRO A 148 -7.64 -4.02 -7.91
C PRO A 148 -6.31 -4.73 -8.23
N LYS A 149 -5.98 -4.89 -9.51
CA LYS A 149 -4.70 -5.50 -9.93
C LYS A 149 -3.53 -4.60 -9.56
N ASN A 150 -3.63 -3.30 -9.84
CA ASN A 150 -2.58 -2.33 -9.56
C ASN A 150 -2.29 -2.25 -8.05
N LEU A 151 -3.32 -2.27 -7.21
CA LEU A 151 -3.16 -2.27 -5.75
C LEU A 151 -2.51 -3.57 -5.25
N TYR A 152 -2.90 -4.73 -5.79
CA TYR A 152 -2.26 -6.01 -5.47
C TYR A 152 -0.77 -6.00 -5.82
N ASP A 153 -0.41 -5.51 -7.00
CA ASP A 153 0.97 -5.42 -7.47
C ASP A 153 1.79 -4.45 -6.60
N ALA A 154 1.23 -3.28 -6.26
CA ALA A 154 1.89 -2.32 -5.39
C ALA A 154 2.19 -2.90 -3.99
N ILE A 155 1.25 -3.67 -3.41
CA ILE A 155 1.48 -4.38 -2.16
C ILE A 155 2.59 -5.42 -2.31
N THR A 156 2.61 -6.15 -3.42
CA THR A 156 3.64 -7.15 -3.71
C THR A 156 5.03 -6.50 -3.79
N VAL A 157 5.13 -5.35 -4.45
CA VAL A 157 6.38 -4.55 -4.51
C VAL A 157 6.77 -4.05 -3.12
N ALA A 158 5.82 -3.53 -2.34
CA ALA A 158 6.09 -2.97 -1.02
C ALA A 158 6.65 -4.00 -0.01
N ILE A 159 6.35 -5.30 -0.20
CA ILE A 159 6.87 -6.37 0.66
C ILE A 159 8.10 -7.08 0.09
N ASP A 160 8.52 -6.78 -1.15
CA ASP A 160 9.72 -7.39 -1.74
C ASP A 160 10.98 -6.83 -1.06
N PRO A 161 11.86 -7.67 -0.50
CA PRO A 161 13.12 -7.21 0.07
C PRO A 161 14.00 -6.39 -0.89
N LYS A 162 13.85 -6.59 -2.20
CA LYS A 162 14.59 -5.85 -3.23
C LYS A 162 14.14 -4.40 -3.38
N SER A 163 12.92 -4.08 -2.92
CA SER A 163 12.38 -2.71 -2.99
C SER A 163 12.94 -1.79 -1.89
N LYS A 164 13.68 -2.34 -0.92
CA LYS A 164 14.32 -1.54 0.13
C LYS A 164 15.35 -0.60 -0.47
N ALA A 165 15.32 0.66 -0.04
CA ALA A 165 16.20 1.73 -0.51
C ALA A 165 16.09 2.06 -2.02
N ALA A 166 14.97 1.73 -2.65
CA ALA A 166 14.71 2.08 -4.04
C ALA A 166 14.17 3.53 -4.21
N GLY A 167 13.82 4.18 -3.10
CA GLY A 167 13.12 5.49 -3.10
C GLY A 167 11.59 5.33 -3.08
N CYS A 168 10.89 6.39 -3.48
CA CYS A 168 9.43 6.39 -3.67
C CYS A 168 9.05 6.08 -5.10
#